data_ec6a3784e05b1ef6a6356280838d5937
#
_entry.id   ec6a3784e05b1ef6a6356280838d5937
#
_cell.length_a   1.000
_cell.length_b   1.000
_cell.length_c   1.000
_cell.angle_alpha   90.00
_cell.angle_beta   90.00
_cell.angle_gamma   90.00
#
_symmetry.space_group_name_H-M   'P 1'
#
loop_
_entity.id
_entity.type
_entity.pdbx_description
1 polymer ?
#
loop_
_entity_poly.entity_id
_entity_poly.type
_entity_poly.pdbx_seq_one_letter_code
_entity_poly.pdbx_strand_id
1 'polypeptide(L)'
;MDYKKSGVDIEAGYKSVELMKEAVKSTMREEVLGGIGGFSGAFSLAKIKEMEEPVLLSGTDGCGTKVKLAFIMDKHDTIGIDAVAMCVNDVVCAGGEPLFFLDYIACGKNYPEKIATIVGGVAEGCRQSECALIGGEIAEHPGLMPQDEYDLAGFAVGVVDKKDLITGENIKPGDTLIGIASSGVHSNGFSLVRSVFTMTEESLNTYYDSLGKTLGEALLAPTKIYVKTMKEIKKAGVKVKGCSHITGGGFYENVPRMLPDGVKAVIKKDSYEVPPIFKMLAEDGNIEEHMMYNTFNMGIGLVLAVDPADVDTVMAAVKAAGETPYVIGSIEAGEKGVTLC
;
A
#
# COMPACT_ATOMS: atom_id res chain seq x y z
N MET A 1 42.58 -10.70 -6.59
CA MET A 1 41.09 -10.88 -6.59
C MET A 1 40.55 -9.70 -5.78
N ASP A 2 39.65 -8.90 -6.34
CA ASP A 2 39.04 -7.76 -5.64
C ASP A 2 37.50 -7.96 -5.58
N TYR A 3 36.84 -7.18 -4.77
CA TYR A 3 35.39 -7.29 -4.53
C TYR A 3 34.58 -7.07 -5.82
N LYS A 4 35.06 -6.18 -6.71
CA LYS A 4 34.41 -5.90 -8.00
C LYS A 4 34.43 -7.11 -8.94
N LYS A 5 35.52 -7.89 -8.91
CA LYS A 5 35.61 -9.14 -9.70
C LYS A 5 34.74 -10.27 -9.14
N SER A 6 34.30 -10.17 -7.88
CA SER A 6 33.33 -11.10 -7.30
C SER A 6 31.86 -10.66 -7.50
N GLY A 7 31.64 -9.54 -8.20
CA GLY A 7 30.29 -9.10 -8.59
C GLY A 7 29.66 -8.00 -7.75
N VAL A 8 30.40 -7.46 -6.76
CA VAL A 8 29.92 -6.34 -5.89
C VAL A 8 30.71 -5.07 -6.24
N ASP A 9 30.00 -4.00 -6.65
CA ASP A 9 30.60 -2.71 -7.00
C ASP A 9 30.36 -1.64 -5.92
N ILE A 10 31.32 -1.47 -5.01
CA ILE A 10 31.26 -0.50 -3.90
C ILE A 10 31.10 0.94 -4.41
N GLU A 11 31.75 1.30 -5.52
CA GLU A 11 31.63 2.66 -6.10
C GLU A 11 30.23 2.93 -6.61
N ALA A 12 29.57 1.92 -7.21
CA ALA A 12 28.17 2.02 -7.57
C ALA A 12 27.27 2.24 -6.35
N GLY A 13 27.57 1.58 -5.23
CA GLY A 13 26.87 1.80 -3.95
C GLY A 13 26.98 3.25 -3.47
N TYR A 14 28.17 3.82 -3.43
CA TYR A 14 28.38 5.22 -3.05
C TYR A 14 27.66 6.19 -3.97
N LYS A 15 27.70 5.94 -5.28
CA LYS A 15 26.99 6.76 -6.27
C LYS A 15 25.46 6.68 -6.09
N SER A 16 24.90 5.51 -5.81
CA SER A 16 23.48 5.34 -5.52
C SER A 16 23.07 6.21 -4.32
N VAL A 17 23.81 6.13 -3.21
CA VAL A 17 23.55 6.95 -2.01
C VAL A 17 23.62 8.44 -2.32
N GLU A 18 24.58 8.90 -3.12
CA GLU A 18 24.67 10.30 -3.51
C GLU A 18 23.45 10.76 -4.33
N LEU A 19 23.02 9.96 -5.34
CA LEU A 19 21.91 10.30 -6.22
C LEU A 19 20.55 10.34 -5.50
N MET A 20 20.33 9.48 -4.51
CA MET A 20 19.05 9.43 -3.78
C MET A 20 18.95 10.43 -2.62
N LYS A 21 20.04 11.09 -2.24
CA LYS A 21 20.18 11.91 -1.04
C LYS A 21 19.12 13.01 -0.92
N GLU A 22 18.84 13.74 -2.00
CA GLU A 22 17.84 14.81 -1.98
C GLU A 22 16.41 14.26 -1.88
N ALA A 23 16.11 13.12 -2.52
CA ALA A 23 14.82 12.47 -2.40
C ALA A 23 14.56 12.05 -0.95
N VAL A 24 15.51 11.38 -0.32
CA VAL A 24 15.39 10.96 1.09
C VAL A 24 15.28 12.18 2.01
N LYS A 25 16.10 13.21 1.80
CA LYS A 25 16.03 14.47 2.58
C LYS A 25 14.66 15.14 2.53
N SER A 26 13.95 15.02 1.41
CA SER A 26 12.60 15.59 1.25
C SER A 26 11.52 14.94 2.13
N THR A 27 11.82 13.78 2.74
CA THR A 27 10.92 13.06 3.65
C THR A 27 11.16 13.38 5.13
N MET A 28 12.26 14.13 5.43
CA MET A 28 12.68 14.35 6.81
C MET A 28 11.66 15.14 7.60
N ARG A 29 11.44 14.69 8.81
CA ARG A 29 10.60 15.33 9.84
C ARG A 29 11.51 15.89 10.93
N GLU A 30 10.99 16.83 11.73
CA GLU A 30 11.76 17.43 12.84
C GLU A 30 12.15 16.42 13.94
N GLU A 31 11.42 15.29 14.03
CA GLU A 31 11.69 14.21 14.98
C GLU A 31 12.88 13.34 14.58
N VAL A 32 13.34 13.40 13.32
CA VAL A 32 14.48 12.62 12.84
C VAL A 32 15.77 13.18 13.41
N LEU A 33 16.52 12.36 14.11
CA LEU A 33 17.81 12.74 14.71
C LEU A 33 18.96 12.16 13.88
N GLY A 34 19.73 13.05 13.26
CA GLY A 34 20.85 12.66 12.39
C GLY A 34 20.48 12.64 10.90
N GLY A 35 21.29 11.95 10.10
CA GLY A 35 21.14 11.85 8.64
C GLY A 35 21.45 10.44 8.16
N ILE A 36 21.34 10.23 6.82
CA ILE A 36 21.69 8.96 6.17
C ILE A 36 23.19 8.69 6.33
N GLY A 37 23.56 7.41 6.51
CA GLY A 37 24.95 6.96 6.58
C GLY A 37 25.42 6.60 7.99
N GLY A 38 24.54 6.70 9.00
CA GLY A 38 24.79 6.09 10.32
C GLY A 38 24.44 4.60 10.35
N PHE A 39 24.80 3.91 11.44
CA PHE A 39 24.43 2.49 11.62
C PHE A 39 22.92 2.28 11.87
N SER A 40 22.21 3.31 12.30
CA SER A 40 20.76 3.24 12.57
C SER A 40 20.10 4.59 12.29
N GLY A 41 18.85 4.58 11.87
CA GLY A 41 17.97 5.74 11.92
C GLY A 41 17.52 6.02 13.36
N ALA A 42 17.53 7.29 13.77
CA ALA A 42 17.06 7.69 15.08
C ALA A 42 15.86 8.64 14.96
N PHE A 43 14.81 8.38 15.75
CA PHE A 43 13.57 9.13 15.74
C PHE A 43 13.19 9.54 17.17
N SER A 44 12.94 10.84 17.38
CA SER A 44 12.58 11.38 18.69
C SER A 44 11.13 11.07 19.04
N LEU A 45 10.90 10.52 20.21
CA LEU A 45 9.56 10.26 20.75
C LEU A 45 9.01 11.44 21.56
N ALA A 46 9.61 12.64 21.47
CA ALA A 46 9.23 13.79 22.29
C ALA A 46 7.75 14.19 22.15
N LYS A 47 7.19 14.12 20.94
CA LYS A 47 5.77 14.41 20.67
C LYS A 47 4.82 13.32 21.16
N ILE A 48 5.31 12.07 21.26
CA ILE A 48 4.50 10.93 21.71
C ILE A 48 4.17 11.02 23.22
N LYS A 49 4.90 11.84 23.98
CA LYS A 49 4.66 12.06 25.43
C LYS A 49 3.28 12.63 25.72
N GLU A 50 2.59 13.20 24.73
CA GLU A 50 1.23 13.72 24.88
C GLU A 50 0.18 12.61 24.86
N MET A 51 0.53 11.40 24.39
CA MET A 51 -0.33 10.22 24.42
C MET A 51 -0.38 9.65 25.85
N GLU A 52 -1.56 9.18 26.26
CA GLU A 52 -1.76 8.58 27.58
C GLU A 52 -1.07 7.21 27.68
N GLU A 53 -1.27 6.35 26.65
CA GLU A 53 -0.65 5.02 26.57
C GLU A 53 -0.22 4.77 25.10
N PRO A 54 0.98 5.25 24.69
CA PRO A 54 1.43 5.10 23.32
C PRO A 54 1.75 3.63 22.97
N VAL A 55 1.21 3.17 21.85
CA VAL A 55 1.42 1.82 21.30
C VAL A 55 2.14 1.95 19.96
N LEU A 56 3.24 1.23 19.80
CA LEU A 56 3.92 1.13 18.51
C LEU A 56 3.22 0.10 17.62
N LEU A 57 3.07 0.46 16.37
CA LEU A 57 2.57 -0.39 15.29
C LEU A 57 3.67 -0.59 14.27
N SER A 58 3.66 -1.71 13.58
CA SER A 58 4.61 -1.97 12.49
C SER A 58 3.95 -2.74 11.37
N GLY A 59 4.36 -2.44 10.14
CA GLY A 59 3.99 -3.17 8.94
C GLY A 59 5.23 -3.45 8.11
N THR A 60 5.34 -4.65 7.56
CA THR A 60 6.37 -5.01 6.60
C THR A 60 5.74 -5.73 5.43
N ASP A 61 6.08 -5.30 4.23
CA ASP A 61 5.58 -5.90 2.98
C ASP A 61 6.51 -5.52 1.82
N GLY A 62 6.28 -6.12 0.66
CA GLY A 62 6.95 -5.80 -0.58
C GLY A 62 5.98 -5.39 -1.67
N CYS A 63 6.51 -5.07 -2.85
CA CYS A 63 5.69 -4.76 -4.02
C CYS A 63 5.24 -6.01 -4.79
N GLY A 64 5.67 -7.20 -4.37
CA GLY A 64 5.30 -8.47 -4.96
C GLY A 64 5.71 -8.59 -6.44
N THR A 65 5.05 -9.49 -7.17
CA THR A 65 5.41 -9.77 -8.56
C THR A 65 5.02 -8.67 -9.56
N LYS A 66 4.40 -7.57 -9.09
CA LYS A 66 4.19 -6.33 -9.87
C LYS A 66 5.51 -5.78 -10.41
N VAL A 67 6.60 -5.95 -9.64
CA VAL A 67 7.94 -5.51 -10.04
C VAL A 67 8.37 -6.03 -11.44
N LYS A 68 7.87 -7.18 -11.88
CA LYS A 68 8.15 -7.70 -13.23
C LYS A 68 7.66 -6.78 -14.36
N LEU A 69 6.58 -6.05 -14.15
CA LEU A 69 6.09 -5.06 -15.13
C LEU A 69 7.03 -3.86 -15.19
N ALA A 70 7.58 -3.44 -14.04
CA ALA A 70 8.59 -2.40 -13.99
C ALA A 70 9.84 -2.77 -14.80
N PHE A 71 10.26 -4.05 -14.77
CA PHE A 71 11.38 -4.55 -15.59
C PHE A 71 11.06 -4.51 -17.08
N ILE A 72 9.89 -5.00 -17.50
CA ILE A 72 9.50 -5.08 -18.91
C ILE A 72 9.36 -3.68 -19.52
N MET A 73 8.82 -2.72 -18.76
CA MET A 73 8.58 -1.34 -19.20
C MET A 73 9.74 -0.40 -18.93
N ASP A 74 10.81 -0.86 -18.29
CA ASP A 74 11.92 -0.04 -17.75
C ASP A 74 11.40 1.19 -16.99
N LYS A 75 10.34 0.99 -16.18
CA LYS A 75 9.67 2.04 -15.42
C LYS A 75 9.70 1.71 -13.92
N HIS A 76 10.56 2.41 -13.18
CA HIS A 76 10.90 2.08 -11.79
C HIS A 76 10.49 3.15 -10.78
N ASP A 77 9.91 4.25 -11.23
CA ASP A 77 9.59 5.45 -10.43
C ASP A 77 8.37 5.27 -9.51
N THR A 78 7.48 4.32 -9.81
CA THR A 78 6.24 4.11 -9.04
C THR A 78 6.28 2.95 -8.07
N ILE A 79 7.17 1.96 -8.29
CA ILE A 79 7.18 0.72 -7.51
C ILE A 79 7.54 0.96 -6.03
N GLY A 80 8.32 2.02 -5.75
CA GLY A 80 8.63 2.43 -4.38
C GLY A 80 7.41 2.93 -3.62
N ILE A 81 6.46 3.59 -4.32
CA ILE A 81 5.18 4.01 -3.72
C ILE A 81 4.37 2.78 -3.29
N ASP A 82 4.37 1.73 -4.12
CA ASP A 82 3.68 0.48 -3.79
C ASP A 82 4.22 -0.14 -2.50
N ALA A 83 5.54 -0.26 -2.36
CA ALA A 83 6.17 -0.83 -1.17
C ALA A 83 5.82 -0.04 0.10
N VAL A 84 5.85 1.30 0.02
CA VAL A 84 5.44 2.15 1.15
C VAL A 84 3.96 1.98 1.47
N ALA A 85 3.08 2.04 0.45
CA ALA A 85 1.64 1.94 0.61
C ALA A 85 1.22 0.64 1.29
N MET A 86 1.82 -0.50 0.90
CA MET A 86 1.51 -1.81 1.47
C MET A 86 1.81 -1.85 2.98
N CYS A 87 2.89 -1.19 3.43
CA CYS A 87 3.26 -1.15 4.85
C CYS A 87 2.45 -0.12 5.65
N VAL A 88 2.31 1.12 5.14
CA VAL A 88 1.70 2.21 5.92
C VAL A 88 0.18 2.11 5.98
N ASN A 89 -0.46 1.51 4.97
CA ASN A 89 -1.91 1.28 5.00
C ASN A 89 -2.30 0.29 6.10
N ASP A 90 -1.47 -0.70 6.39
CA ASP A 90 -1.70 -1.62 7.51
C ASP A 90 -1.56 -0.92 8.86
N VAL A 91 -0.60 0.01 8.98
CA VAL A 91 -0.47 0.85 10.18
C VAL A 91 -1.72 1.69 10.41
N VAL A 92 -2.27 2.34 9.37
CA VAL A 92 -3.48 3.17 9.54
C VAL A 92 -4.74 2.34 9.73
N CYS A 93 -4.80 1.09 9.28
CA CYS A 93 -5.90 0.18 9.58
C CYS A 93 -6.05 -0.10 11.06
N ALA A 94 -4.95 -0.07 11.81
CA ALA A 94 -4.95 -0.17 13.27
C ALA A 94 -5.15 1.19 13.98
N GLY A 95 -5.38 2.30 13.24
CA GLY A 95 -5.56 3.65 13.77
C GLY A 95 -4.25 4.42 13.98
N GLY A 96 -3.11 3.87 13.51
CA GLY A 96 -1.80 4.45 13.71
C GLY A 96 -1.43 5.59 12.77
N GLU A 97 -0.53 6.45 13.25
CA GLU A 97 0.18 7.43 12.44
C GLU A 97 1.55 6.85 12.08
N PRO A 98 1.90 6.71 10.76
CA PRO A 98 3.25 6.34 10.37
C PRO A 98 4.28 7.37 10.84
N LEU A 99 5.38 6.90 11.42
CA LEU A 99 6.47 7.74 11.91
C LEU A 99 7.67 7.73 10.96
N PHE A 100 8.15 6.53 10.66
CA PHE A 100 9.29 6.35 9.77
C PHE A 100 9.21 5.04 9.00
N PHE A 101 9.99 4.99 7.94
CA PHE A 101 10.09 3.89 7.00
C PHE A 101 11.56 3.48 6.79
N LEU A 102 11.78 2.21 6.55
CA LEU A 102 13.03 1.62 6.10
C LEU A 102 12.75 0.78 4.86
N ASP A 103 13.61 0.84 3.87
CA ASP A 103 13.54 -0.01 2.68
C ASP A 103 14.68 -1.03 2.63
N TYR A 104 14.45 -2.13 1.93
CA TYR A 104 15.45 -3.12 1.58
C TYR A 104 15.36 -3.43 0.09
N ILE A 105 16.42 -3.13 -0.65
CA ILE A 105 16.53 -3.40 -2.08
C ILE A 105 17.56 -4.49 -2.28
N ALA A 106 17.11 -5.70 -2.62
CA ALA A 106 17.95 -6.77 -3.11
C ALA A 106 18.06 -6.66 -4.63
N CYS A 107 19.25 -6.56 -5.22
CA CYS A 107 19.44 -6.45 -6.66
C CYS A 107 20.51 -7.41 -7.17
N GLY A 108 20.36 -7.88 -8.41
CA GLY A 108 21.38 -8.71 -9.03
C GLY A 108 22.66 -7.93 -9.31
N LYS A 109 22.49 -6.64 -9.66
CA LYS A 109 23.57 -5.67 -9.83
C LYS A 109 23.08 -4.28 -9.49
N ASN A 110 23.91 -3.49 -8.81
CA ASN A 110 23.60 -2.10 -8.52
C ASN A 110 23.82 -1.22 -9.76
N TYR A 111 22.72 -0.68 -10.29
CA TYR A 111 22.69 0.37 -11.31
C TYR A 111 22.28 1.68 -10.62
N PRO A 112 23.20 2.59 -10.32
CA PRO A 112 22.95 3.73 -9.43
C PRO A 112 21.76 4.59 -9.80
N GLU A 113 21.55 4.87 -11.07
CA GLU A 113 20.44 5.68 -11.57
C GLU A 113 19.09 4.97 -11.39
N LYS A 114 19.05 3.65 -11.63
CA LYS A 114 17.87 2.81 -11.40
C LYS A 114 17.52 2.74 -9.92
N ILE A 115 18.51 2.48 -9.07
CA ILE A 115 18.32 2.47 -7.60
C ILE A 115 17.82 3.82 -7.11
N ALA A 116 18.41 4.92 -7.57
CA ALA A 116 17.97 6.26 -7.19
C ALA A 116 16.51 6.54 -7.62
N THR A 117 16.09 6.02 -8.79
CA THR A 117 14.69 6.12 -9.25
C THR A 117 13.75 5.33 -8.34
N ILE A 118 14.11 4.11 -7.95
CA ILE A 118 13.31 3.27 -7.04
C ILE A 118 13.16 3.97 -5.68
N VAL A 119 14.28 4.43 -5.09
CA VAL A 119 14.26 5.15 -3.80
C VAL A 119 13.52 6.49 -3.92
N GLY A 120 13.56 7.13 -5.09
CA GLY A 120 12.71 8.29 -5.39
C GLY A 120 11.22 7.99 -5.24
N GLY A 121 10.78 6.83 -5.71
CA GLY A 121 9.42 6.32 -5.51
C GLY A 121 9.11 6.01 -4.04
N VAL A 122 10.06 5.40 -3.31
CA VAL A 122 9.93 5.18 -1.86
C VAL A 122 9.78 6.52 -1.12
N ALA A 123 10.62 7.50 -1.44
CA ALA A 123 10.55 8.83 -0.84
C ALA A 123 9.22 9.53 -1.15
N GLU A 124 8.67 9.36 -2.36
CA GLU A 124 7.34 9.88 -2.71
C GLU A 124 6.24 9.23 -1.86
N GLY A 125 6.26 7.91 -1.72
CA GLY A 125 5.34 7.20 -0.82
C GLY A 125 5.46 7.68 0.64
N CYS A 126 6.68 7.92 1.10
CA CYS A 126 6.94 8.47 2.43
C CYS A 126 6.38 9.89 2.59
N ARG A 127 6.50 10.77 1.57
CA ARG A 127 5.87 12.09 1.59
C ARG A 127 4.36 12.02 1.66
N GLN A 128 3.74 11.15 0.85
CA GLN A 128 2.28 10.95 0.84
C GLN A 128 1.76 10.42 2.18
N SER A 129 2.55 9.61 2.87
CA SER A 129 2.22 9.06 4.19
C SER A 129 2.72 9.92 5.37
N GLU A 130 3.36 11.06 5.09
CA GLU A 130 3.95 11.95 6.09
C GLU A 130 4.90 11.22 7.04
N CYS A 131 5.56 10.15 6.60
CA CYS A 131 6.58 9.43 7.36
C CYS A 131 7.99 9.71 6.82
N ALA A 132 9.00 9.56 7.65
CA ALA A 132 10.38 9.82 7.26
C ALA A 132 11.08 8.55 6.77
N LEU A 133 11.73 8.60 5.62
CA LEU A 133 12.65 7.55 5.18
C LEU A 133 13.98 7.75 5.91
N ILE A 134 14.21 7.02 7.01
CA ILE A 134 15.35 7.26 7.92
C ILE A 134 16.52 6.31 7.73
N GLY A 135 16.40 5.35 6.84
CA GLY A 135 17.44 4.37 6.52
C GLY A 135 16.93 3.31 5.55
N GLY A 136 17.81 2.41 5.19
CA GLY A 136 17.52 1.31 4.30
C GLY A 136 18.78 0.52 3.98
N GLU A 137 18.65 -0.45 3.07
CA GLU A 137 19.77 -1.29 2.64
C GLU A 137 19.67 -1.53 1.12
N ILE A 138 20.82 -1.53 0.46
CA ILE A 138 20.96 -1.93 -0.95
C ILE A 138 21.96 -3.07 -0.99
N ALA A 139 21.50 -4.28 -1.29
CA ALA A 139 22.33 -5.46 -1.31
C ALA A 139 22.45 -6.04 -2.72
N GLU A 140 23.68 -6.12 -3.24
CA GLU A 140 23.95 -6.85 -4.48
C GLU A 140 24.04 -8.36 -4.22
N HIS A 141 23.30 -9.13 -5.02
CA HIS A 141 23.20 -10.58 -4.93
C HIS A 141 23.70 -11.26 -6.22
N PRO A 142 24.98 -11.13 -6.55
CA PRO A 142 25.54 -11.70 -7.79
C PRO A 142 25.40 -13.23 -7.78
N GLY A 143 24.83 -13.76 -8.85
CA GLY A 143 24.59 -15.21 -9.00
C GLY A 143 23.36 -15.74 -8.26
N LEU A 144 22.70 -14.94 -7.41
CA LEU A 144 21.45 -15.30 -6.74
C LEU A 144 20.23 -14.82 -7.52
N MET A 145 20.34 -13.66 -8.16
CA MET A 145 19.29 -13.12 -9.03
C MET A 145 19.88 -12.55 -10.33
N PRO A 146 19.09 -12.42 -11.41
CA PRO A 146 19.52 -11.78 -12.64
C PRO A 146 20.03 -10.36 -12.42
N GLN A 147 21.01 -9.92 -13.21
CA GLN A 147 21.68 -8.63 -13.01
C GLN A 147 20.75 -7.42 -13.13
N ASP A 148 19.74 -7.50 -13.98
CA ASP A 148 18.76 -6.44 -14.27
C ASP A 148 17.52 -6.49 -13.38
N GLU A 149 17.42 -7.50 -12.51
CA GLU A 149 16.30 -7.67 -11.59
C GLU A 149 16.62 -7.20 -10.18
N TYR A 150 15.56 -6.85 -9.43
CA TYR A 150 15.62 -6.51 -8.02
C TYR A 150 14.33 -6.95 -7.32
N ASP A 151 14.37 -7.00 -6.00
CA ASP A 151 13.21 -7.05 -5.14
C ASP A 151 13.24 -5.87 -4.17
N LEU A 152 12.06 -5.40 -3.78
CA LEU A 152 11.89 -4.24 -2.91
C LEU A 152 10.91 -4.58 -1.80
N ALA A 153 11.36 -4.45 -0.58
CA ALA A 153 10.53 -4.57 0.61
C ALA A 153 10.68 -3.33 1.50
N GLY A 154 9.71 -3.12 2.37
CA GLY A 154 9.71 -2.02 3.31
C GLY A 154 9.30 -2.44 4.71
N PHE A 155 9.60 -1.57 5.66
CA PHE A 155 9.22 -1.68 7.05
C PHE A 155 8.80 -0.31 7.56
N ALA A 156 7.52 -0.18 7.94
CA ALA A 156 6.96 1.02 8.54
C ALA A 156 6.82 0.85 10.05
N VAL A 157 7.11 1.90 10.78
CA VAL A 157 6.77 2.03 12.19
C VAL A 157 5.83 3.21 12.37
N GLY A 158 4.76 2.97 13.08
CA GLY A 158 3.77 3.97 13.46
C GLY A 158 3.46 3.95 14.94
N VAL A 159 2.63 4.89 15.37
CA VAL A 159 2.20 5.03 16.77
C VAL A 159 0.72 5.36 16.83
N VAL A 160 0.08 4.89 17.90
CA VAL A 160 -1.31 5.22 18.25
C VAL A 160 -1.43 5.31 19.76
N ASP A 161 -2.30 6.21 20.27
CA ASP A 161 -2.72 6.10 21.66
C ASP A 161 -3.65 4.88 21.79
N LYS A 162 -3.45 4.03 22.80
CA LYS A 162 -4.20 2.77 22.98
C LYS A 162 -5.72 2.95 22.94
N LYS A 163 -6.23 4.09 23.44
CA LYS A 163 -7.66 4.42 23.39
C LYS A 163 -8.21 4.66 21.99
N ASP A 164 -7.32 4.94 21.01
CA ASP A 164 -7.63 5.21 19.61
C ASP A 164 -7.34 4.01 18.69
N LEU A 165 -6.89 2.86 19.25
CA LEU A 165 -6.69 1.62 18.49
C LEU A 165 -7.99 1.18 17.81
N ILE A 166 -7.90 0.88 16.52
CA ILE A 166 -9.00 0.29 15.75
C ILE A 166 -8.85 -1.24 15.83
N THR A 167 -9.66 -1.87 16.68
CA THR A 167 -9.58 -3.32 16.96
C THR A 167 -10.71 -4.14 16.33
N GLY A 168 -11.78 -3.49 15.91
CA GLY A 168 -12.98 -4.16 15.43
C GLY A 168 -13.95 -4.61 16.52
N GLU A 169 -13.54 -4.61 17.79
CA GLU A 169 -14.36 -5.13 18.93
C GLU A 169 -15.71 -4.44 19.08
N ASN A 170 -15.80 -3.17 18.66
CA ASN A 170 -17.01 -2.34 18.79
C ASN A 170 -17.93 -2.41 17.56
N ILE A 171 -17.60 -3.23 16.55
CA ILE A 171 -18.45 -3.46 15.40
C ILE A 171 -19.67 -4.27 15.83
N LYS A 172 -20.86 -3.82 15.39
CA LYS A 172 -22.16 -4.42 15.77
C LYS A 172 -23.11 -4.43 14.58
N PRO A 173 -24.14 -5.29 14.58
CA PRO A 173 -25.20 -5.24 13.58
C PRO A 173 -25.81 -3.83 13.47
N GLY A 174 -26.03 -3.38 12.24
CA GLY A 174 -26.51 -2.05 11.90
C GLY A 174 -25.41 -1.03 11.60
N ASP A 175 -24.14 -1.31 11.89
CA ASP A 175 -23.03 -0.45 11.46
C ASP A 175 -22.94 -0.43 9.92
N THR A 176 -22.49 0.70 9.38
CA THR A 176 -22.37 0.92 7.93
C THR A 176 -20.96 0.61 7.45
N LEU A 177 -20.87 -0.01 6.28
CA LEU A 177 -19.61 -0.23 5.58
C LEU A 177 -19.37 0.86 4.53
N ILE A 178 -18.25 1.56 4.65
CA ILE A 178 -17.80 2.56 3.67
C ILE A 178 -16.56 2.01 2.98
N GLY A 179 -16.61 1.92 1.65
CA GLY A 179 -15.48 1.59 0.79
C GLY A 179 -14.81 2.86 0.28
N ILE A 180 -13.48 2.87 0.21
CA ILE A 180 -12.70 3.95 -0.39
C ILE A 180 -12.04 3.42 -1.64
N ALA A 181 -12.21 4.14 -2.76
CA ALA A 181 -11.75 3.71 -4.07
C ALA A 181 -10.25 3.40 -4.12
N SER A 182 -9.90 2.33 -4.83
CA SER A 182 -8.51 2.02 -5.20
C SER A 182 -8.09 2.84 -6.44
N SER A 183 -6.80 2.81 -6.76
CA SER A 183 -6.24 3.37 -8.01
C SER A 183 -6.26 2.37 -9.18
N GLY A 184 -6.71 1.15 -8.93
CA GLY A 184 -6.66 0.01 -9.82
C GLY A 184 -6.30 -1.26 -9.06
N VAL A 185 -5.47 -2.10 -9.64
CA VAL A 185 -5.10 -3.42 -9.07
C VAL A 185 -4.30 -3.32 -7.78
N HIS A 186 -3.65 -2.19 -7.53
CA HIS A 186 -2.68 -1.98 -6.45
C HIS A 186 -1.43 -2.87 -6.63
N SER A 187 -1.04 -3.65 -5.60
CA SER A 187 0.15 -4.51 -5.65
C SER A 187 -0.15 -5.99 -5.42
N ASN A 188 -1.42 -6.39 -5.51
CA ASN A 188 -1.84 -7.76 -5.23
C ASN A 188 -2.42 -8.45 -6.46
N GLY A 189 -2.31 -9.79 -6.50
CA GLY A 189 -2.84 -10.60 -7.60
C GLY A 189 -2.01 -10.57 -8.89
N PHE A 190 -0.81 -9.99 -8.90
CA PHE A 190 0.00 -9.84 -10.11
C PHE A 190 0.52 -11.15 -10.70
N SER A 191 0.60 -12.23 -9.94
CA SER A 191 0.86 -13.55 -10.52
C SER A 191 -0.27 -13.97 -11.47
N LEU A 192 -1.52 -13.70 -11.10
CA LEU A 192 -2.70 -13.96 -11.94
C LEU A 192 -2.76 -12.98 -13.12
N VAL A 193 -2.56 -11.67 -12.89
CA VAL A 193 -2.48 -10.65 -13.95
C VAL A 193 -1.50 -11.07 -15.05
N ARG A 194 -0.31 -11.53 -14.65
CA ARG A 194 0.75 -11.98 -15.58
C ARG A 194 0.44 -13.29 -16.29
N SER A 195 -0.48 -14.08 -15.82
CA SER A 195 -0.96 -15.27 -16.53
C SER A 195 -2.11 -14.97 -17.51
N VAL A 196 -2.84 -13.87 -17.28
CA VAL A 196 -3.96 -13.43 -18.14
C VAL A 196 -3.43 -12.63 -19.34
N PHE A 197 -2.61 -11.62 -19.08
CA PHE A 197 -2.10 -10.76 -20.15
C PHE A 197 -0.74 -11.20 -20.67
N THR A 198 -0.49 -10.97 -21.96
CA THR A 198 0.85 -11.17 -22.55
C THR A 198 1.81 -10.12 -22.00
N MET A 199 2.87 -10.58 -21.31
CA MET A 199 3.84 -9.73 -20.65
C MET A 199 5.00 -9.36 -21.59
N THR A 200 4.72 -8.56 -22.62
CA THR A 200 5.72 -7.97 -23.52
C THR A 200 5.58 -6.44 -23.51
N GLU A 201 6.65 -5.74 -23.85
CA GLU A 201 6.64 -4.28 -23.97
C GLU A 201 5.56 -3.81 -24.96
N GLU A 202 5.40 -4.48 -26.10
CA GLU A 202 4.38 -4.18 -27.10
C GLU A 202 2.97 -4.29 -26.53
N SER A 203 2.64 -5.40 -25.83
CA SER A 203 1.33 -5.61 -25.23
C SER A 203 1.03 -4.60 -24.13
N LEU A 204 2.01 -4.31 -23.28
CA LEU A 204 1.84 -3.35 -22.19
C LEU A 204 1.72 -1.90 -22.68
N ASN A 205 2.29 -1.57 -23.84
CA ASN A 205 2.13 -0.26 -24.49
C ASN A 205 0.86 -0.16 -25.35
N THR A 206 0.05 -1.22 -25.46
CA THR A 206 -1.22 -1.15 -26.18
C THR A 206 -2.20 -0.27 -25.42
N TYR A 207 -2.77 0.71 -26.12
CA TYR A 207 -3.79 1.62 -25.59
C TYR A 207 -5.16 0.97 -25.66
N TYR A 208 -5.93 1.11 -24.58
CA TYR A 208 -7.32 0.64 -24.50
C TYR A 208 -8.25 1.81 -24.19
N ASP A 209 -9.24 2.04 -25.07
CA ASP A 209 -10.23 3.11 -24.87
C ASP A 209 -11.01 2.95 -23.57
N SER A 210 -11.29 1.71 -23.17
CA SER A 210 -11.97 1.41 -21.90
C SER A 210 -11.17 1.82 -20.66
N LEU A 211 -9.83 1.82 -20.75
CA LEU A 211 -8.93 2.25 -19.68
C LEU A 211 -8.58 3.73 -19.77
N GLY A 212 -8.71 4.35 -20.95
CA GLY A 212 -8.24 5.70 -21.24
C GLY A 212 -6.72 5.86 -21.18
N LYS A 213 -5.97 4.76 -21.23
CA LYS A 213 -4.51 4.66 -21.12
C LYS A 213 -3.99 3.33 -21.63
N THR A 214 -2.68 3.14 -21.63
CA THR A 214 -2.08 1.84 -21.96
C THR A 214 -2.32 0.81 -20.87
N LEU A 215 -2.26 -0.48 -21.23
CA LEU A 215 -2.38 -1.58 -20.26
C LEU A 215 -1.32 -1.47 -19.16
N GLY A 216 -0.07 -1.18 -19.54
CA GLY A 216 1.02 -1.02 -18.58
C GLY A 216 0.83 0.14 -17.63
N GLU A 217 0.34 1.30 -18.11
CA GLU A 217 0.01 2.45 -17.24
C GLU A 217 -1.12 2.10 -16.26
N ALA A 218 -2.12 1.34 -16.69
CA ALA A 218 -3.20 0.89 -15.81
C ALA A 218 -2.71 -0.07 -14.73
N LEU A 219 -1.86 -1.03 -15.11
CA LEU A 219 -1.32 -2.04 -14.21
C LEU A 219 -0.21 -1.51 -13.29
N LEU A 220 0.61 -0.54 -13.74
CA LEU A 220 1.64 0.10 -12.92
C LEU A 220 1.12 1.27 -12.09
N ALA A 221 -0.18 1.61 -12.18
CA ALA A 221 -0.76 2.62 -11.30
C ALA A 221 -0.40 2.29 -9.83
N PRO A 222 0.23 3.23 -9.09
CA PRO A 222 0.69 2.94 -7.74
C PRO A 222 -0.47 2.69 -6.78
N THR A 223 -0.23 1.86 -5.79
CA THR A 223 -1.16 1.62 -4.67
C THR A 223 -1.44 2.92 -3.95
N LYS A 224 -2.71 3.22 -3.69
CA LYS A 224 -3.11 4.40 -2.91
C LYS A 224 -2.63 4.33 -1.48
N ILE A 225 -2.22 5.48 -0.96
CA ILE A 225 -1.86 5.69 0.45
C ILE A 225 -3.01 6.40 1.15
N TYR A 226 -3.62 5.74 2.13
CA TYR A 226 -4.83 6.23 2.82
C TYR A 226 -4.54 7.00 4.11
N VAL A 227 -3.28 7.31 4.42
CA VAL A 227 -2.86 8.00 5.66
C VAL A 227 -3.58 9.32 5.83
N LYS A 228 -3.57 10.18 4.78
CA LYS A 228 -4.25 11.48 4.81
C LYS A 228 -5.75 11.33 5.05
N THR A 229 -6.36 10.35 4.40
CA THR A 229 -7.80 10.05 4.52
C THR A 229 -8.17 9.70 5.96
N MET A 230 -7.43 8.79 6.60
CA MET A 230 -7.67 8.41 7.99
C MET A 230 -7.41 9.57 8.96
N LYS A 231 -6.43 10.43 8.67
CA LYS A 231 -6.20 11.67 9.42
C LYS A 231 -7.39 12.63 9.33
N GLU A 232 -7.96 12.86 8.16
CA GLU A 232 -9.13 13.75 8.00
C GLU A 232 -10.38 13.19 8.69
N ILE A 233 -10.59 11.86 8.66
CA ILE A 233 -11.68 11.21 9.41
C ILE A 233 -11.49 11.41 10.92
N LYS A 234 -10.27 11.20 11.44
CA LYS A 234 -9.95 11.42 12.86
C LYS A 234 -10.13 12.88 13.26
N LYS A 235 -9.69 13.85 12.45
CA LYS A 235 -9.91 15.29 12.68
C LYS A 235 -11.39 15.67 12.71
N ALA A 236 -12.23 14.98 11.94
CA ALA A 236 -13.68 15.17 11.96
C ALA A 236 -14.36 14.61 13.22
N GLY A 237 -13.59 14.00 14.14
CA GLY A 237 -14.06 13.47 15.41
C GLY A 237 -14.74 12.11 15.32
N VAL A 238 -14.65 11.43 14.18
CA VAL A 238 -15.25 10.11 13.98
C VAL A 238 -14.37 9.02 14.57
N LYS A 239 -15.00 8.09 15.29
CA LYS A 239 -14.37 6.84 15.73
C LYS A 239 -14.68 5.72 14.75
N VAL A 240 -13.72 5.40 13.90
CA VAL A 240 -13.79 4.21 13.04
C VAL A 240 -13.73 2.96 13.92
N LYS A 241 -14.73 2.07 13.80
CA LYS A 241 -14.82 0.86 14.61
C LYS A 241 -13.97 -0.29 14.06
N GLY A 242 -13.83 -0.36 12.73
CA GLY A 242 -13.00 -1.33 12.05
C GLY A 242 -12.50 -0.78 10.74
N CYS A 243 -11.31 -1.24 10.33
CA CYS A 243 -10.68 -0.85 9.08
C CYS A 243 -10.01 -2.09 8.46
N SER A 244 -10.16 -2.24 7.15
CA SER A 244 -9.57 -3.35 6.40
C SER A 244 -8.91 -2.84 5.13
N HIS A 245 -7.61 -3.08 4.98
CA HIS A 245 -6.87 -2.88 3.74
C HIS A 245 -7.13 -4.06 2.81
N ILE A 246 -7.67 -3.81 1.62
CA ILE A 246 -8.02 -4.88 0.68
C ILE A 246 -6.80 -5.21 -0.17
N THR A 247 -6.09 -6.24 0.23
CA THR A 247 -4.87 -6.79 -0.37
C THR A 247 -5.11 -8.16 -0.99
N GLY A 248 -4.09 -9.02 -1.06
CA GLY A 248 -4.25 -10.42 -1.48
C GLY A 248 -5.28 -11.16 -0.61
N GLY A 249 -6.11 -11.99 -1.24
CA GLY A 249 -7.29 -12.57 -0.59
C GLY A 249 -8.57 -11.73 -0.74
N GLY A 250 -8.46 -10.51 -1.32
CA GLY A 250 -9.60 -9.67 -1.67
C GLY A 250 -10.54 -9.38 -0.51
N PHE A 251 -11.84 -9.30 -0.81
CA PHE A 251 -12.86 -9.03 0.21
C PHE A 251 -13.04 -10.19 1.19
N TYR A 252 -13.01 -11.42 0.69
CA TYR A 252 -13.35 -12.61 1.48
C TYR A 252 -12.35 -12.90 2.60
N GLU A 253 -11.07 -12.58 2.41
CA GLU A 253 -10.04 -12.83 3.43
C GLU A 253 -9.70 -11.61 4.26
N ASN A 254 -9.79 -10.38 3.70
CA ASN A 254 -9.37 -9.18 4.43
C ASN A 254 -10.49 -8.59 5.29
N VAL A 255 -11.72 -8.45 4.78
CA VAL A 255 -12.81 -7.85 5.56
C VAL A 255 -13.10 -8.60 6.87
N PRO A 256 -13.12 -9.94 6.91
CA PRO A 256 -13.34 -10.66 8.17
C PRO A 256 -12.28 -10.40 9.25
N ARG A 257 -11.07 -9.97 8.88
CA ARG A 257 -10.00 -9.69 9.85
C ARG A 257 -10.35 -8.57 10.82
N MET A 258 -11.20 -7.61 10.40
CA MET A 258 -11.66 -6.54 11.28
C MET A 258 -12.92 -6.89 12.07
N LEU A 259 -13.62 -7.98 11.75
CA LEU A 259 -14.90 -8.32 12.35
C LEU A 259 -14.74 -9.08 13.68
N PRO A 260 -15.53 -8.80 14.72
CA PRO A 260 -15.67 -9.69 15.86
C PRO A 260 -16.55 -10.91 15.51
N ASP A 261 -16.60 -11.88 16.40
CA ASP A 261 -17.49 -13.03 16.25
C ASP A 261 -18.97 -12.62 16.35
N GLY A 262 -19.85 -13.36 15.68
CA GLY A 262 -21.28 -13.15 15.70
C GLY A 262 -21.81 -12.08 14.73
N VAL A 263 -20.94 -11.51 13.91
CA VAL A 263 -21.32 -10.55 12.85
C VAL A 263 -20.69 -10.90 11.51
N LYS A 264 -21.33 -10.48 10.43
CA LYS A 264 -20.85 -10.59 9.06
C LYS A 264 -20.96 -9.25 8.33
N ALA A 265 -20.11 -9.05 7.33
CA ALA A 265 -20.21 -7.96 6.39
C ALA A 265 -21.13 -8.34 5.23
N VAL A 266 -22.12 -7.52 4.91
CA VAL A 266 -22.97 -7.66 3.72
C VAL A 266 -22.65 -6.50 2.80
N ILE A 267 -22.07 -6.80 1.63
CA ILE A 267 -21.55 -5.82 0.68
C ILE A 267 -22.34 -5.94 -0.63
N LYS A 268 -22.83 -4.80 -1.12
CA LYS A 268 -23.57 -4.69 -2.38
C LYS A 268 -22.61 -4.41 -3.52
N LYS A 269 -22.51 -5.31 -4.48
CA LYS A 269 -21.58 -5.21 -5.62
C LYS A 269 -21.88 -4.04 -6.56
N ASP A 270 -23.15 -3.62 -6.64
CA ASP A 270 -23.61 -2.50 -7.46
C ASP A 270 -23.56 -1.13 -6.77
N SER A 271 -23.04 -1.06 -5.53
CA SER A 271 -22.96 0.16 -4.74
C SER A 271 -21.80 1.08 -5.12
N TYR A 272 -20.89 0.62 -5.96
CA TYR A 272 -19.71 1.37 -6.42
C TYR A 272 -19.33 0.97 -7.84
N GLU A 273 -18.55 1.81 -8.50
CA GLU A 273 -18.06 1.54 -9.85
C GLU A 273 -16.80 0.65 -9.79
N VAL A 274 -16.87 -0.52 -10.39
CA VAL A 274 -15.71 -1.41 -10.57
C VAL A 274 -14.87 -0.92 -11.75
N PRO A 275 -13.60 -0.58 -11.57
CA PRO A 275 -12.74 -0.10 -12.65
C PRO A 275 -12.62 -1.10 -13.82
N PRO A 276 -12.58 -0.62 -15.09
CA PRO A 276 -12.60 -1.46 -16.26
C PRO A 276 -11.51 -2.53 -16.33
N ILE A 277 -10.36 -2.30 -15.72
CA ILE A 277 -9.25 -3.28 -15.67
C ILE A 277 -9.68 -4.61 -15.06
N PHE A 278 -10.57 -4.60 -14.05
CA PHE A 278 -11.06 -5.83 -13.43
C PHE A 278 -12.01 -6.60 -14.34
N LYS A 279 -12.80 -5.89 -15.16
CA LYS A 279 -13.64 -6.52 -16.18
C LYS A 279 -12.77 -7.19 -17.24
N MET A 280 -11.73 -6.51 -17.72
CA MET A 280 -10.77 -7.08 -18.67
C MET A 280 -10.09 -8.34 -18.10
N LEU A 281 -9.64 -8.28 -16.84
CA LEU A 281 -9.04 -9.45 -16.16
C LEU A 281 -10.02 -10.63 -16.10
N ALA A 282 -11.29 -10.38 -15.76
CA ALA A 282 -12.30 -11.42 -15.66
C ALA A 282 -12.61 -12.06 -17.03
N GLU A 283 -12.78 -11.23 -18.06
CA GLU A 283 -13.13 -11.67 -19.41
C GLU A 283 -11.95 -12.39 -20.11
N ASP A 284 -10.79 -11.76 -20.15
CA ASP A 284 -9.61 -12.31 -20.84
C ASP A 284 -9.04 -13.54 -20.11
N GLY A 285 -9.11 -13.55 -18.77
CA GLY A 285 -8.69 -14.67 -17.94
C GLY A 285 -9.74 -15.76 -17.75
N ASN A 286 -10.99 -15.55 -18.21
CA ASN A 286 -12.13 -16.40 -17.90
C ASN A 286 -12.19 -16.73 -16.39
N ILE A 287 -12.05 -15.70 -15.55
CA ILE A 287 -11.98 -15.84 -14.10
C ILE A 287 -13.37 -15.71 -13.50
N GLU A 288 -13.78 -16.70 -12.71
CA GLU A 288 -15.06 -16.67 -12.00
C GLU A 288 -15.15 -15.49 -11.03
N GLU A 289 -16.35 -14.92 -10.87
CA GLU A 289 -16.60 -13.76 -10.03
C GLU A 289 -16.10 -13.94 -8.59
N HIS A 290 -16.34 -15.10 -7.98
CA HIS A 290 -15.85 -15.39 -6.64
C HIS A 290 -14.32 -15.25 -6.56
N MET A 291 -13.60 -15.81 -7.55
CA MET A 291 -12.14 -15.73 -7.60
C MET A 291 -11.65 -14.28 -7.80
N MET A 292 -12.37 -13.46 -8.60
CA MET A 292 -12.07 -12.04 -8.75
C MET A 292 -12.12 -11.32 -7.40
N TYR A 293 -13.18 -11.50 -6.62
CA TYR A 293 -13.34 -10.89 -5.29
C TYR A 293 -12.47 -11.55 -4.20
N ASN A 294 -11.91 -12.74 -4.45
CA ASN A 294 -10.96 -13.40 -3.55
C ASN A 294 -9.50 -13.07 -3.88
N THR A 295 -9.22 -12.47 -5.04
CA THR A 295 -7.84 -12.16 -5.47
C THR A 295 -7.58 -10.66 -5.47
N PHE A 296 -8.57 -9.85 -5.93
CA PHE A 296 -8.41 -8.44 -6.21
C PHE A 296 -9.27 -7.56 -5.31
N ASN A 297 -8.88 -6.28 -5.23
CA ASN A 297 -9.63 -5.26 -4.49
C ASN A 297 -10.93 -4.80 -5.19
N MET A 298 -11.14 -5.18 -6.44
CA MET A 298 -12.30 -4.87 -7.26
C MET A 298 -12.71 -3.39 -7.31
N GLY A 299 -11.75 -2.49 -7.06
CA GLY A 299 -11.99 -1.03 -7.05
C GLY A 299 -12.10 -0.39 -5.65
N ILE A 300 -12.08 -1.20 -4.59
CA ILE A 300 -12.09 -0.71 -3.19
C ILE A 300 -10.79 -1.11 -2.51
N GLY A 301 -9.97 -0.14 -2.16
CA GLY A 301 -8.69 -0.42 -1.50
C GLY A 301 -8.75 -0.41 0.03
N LEU A 302 -9.74 0.29 0.61
CA LEU A 302 -9.93 0.35 2.05
C LEU A 302 -11.42 0.22 2.39
N VAL A 303 -11.76 -0.56 3.41
CA VAL A 303 -13.13 -0.71 3.94
C VAL A 303 -13.16 -0.28 5.40
N LEU A 304 -14.10 0.60 5.74
CA LEU A 304 -14.33 1.10 7.09
C LEU A 304 -15.68 0.60 7.61
N ALA A 305 -15.74 0.21 8.88
CA ALA A 305 -16.98 0.02 9.63
C ALA A 305 -17.20 1.19 10.58
N VAL A 306 -18.33 1.89 10.44
CA VAL A 306 -18.64 3.11 11.18
C VAL A 306 -20.07 3.10 11.73
N ASP A 307 -20.36 3.94 12.72
CA ASP A 307 -21.72 4.15 13.18
C ASP A 307 -22.56 4.80 12.06
N PRO A 308 -23.82 4.39 11.84
CA PRO A 308 -24.69 5.02 10.85
C PRO A 308 -24.83 6.54 11.00
N ALA A 309 -24.73 7.06 12.22
CA ALA A 309 -24.79 8.50 12.49
C ALA A 309 -23.55 9.26 11.94
N ASP A 310 -22.42 8.58 11.74
CA ASP A 310 -21.16 9.19 11.31
C ASP A 310 -20.95 9.12 9.77
N VAL A 311 -21.82 8.43 9.04
CA VAL A 311 -21.65 8.17 7.60
C VAL A 311 -21.42 9.44 6.80
N ASP A 312 -22.27 10.44 6.94
CA ASP A 312 -22.14 11.69 6.17
C ASP A 312 -20.85 12.44 6.51
N THR A 313 -20.42 12.41 7.78
CA THR A 313 -19.17 13.01 8.23
C THR A 313 -17.97 12.31 7.64
N VAL A 314 -17.96 10.96 7.61
CA VAL A 314 -16.90 10.16 7.00
C VAL A 314 -16.84 10.41 5.50
N MET A 315 -18.00 10.38 4.81
CA MET A 315 -18.08 10.65 3.36
C MET A 315 -17.52 12.03 3.01
N ALA A 316 -17.81 13.05 3.83
CA ALA A 316 -17.27 14.39 3.63
C ALA A 316 -15.75 14.45 3.90
N ALA A 317 -15.26 13.82 4.96
CA ALA A 317 -13.84 13.80 5.31
C ALA A 317 -12.99 13.08 4.24
N VAL A 318 -13.47 11.95 3.72
CA VAL A 318 -12.81 11.21 2.63
C VAL A 318 -12.71 12.05 1.36
N LYS A 319 -13.81 12.75 0.98
CA LYS A 319 -13.81 13.67 -0.16
C LYS A 319 -12.86 14.85 0.06
N ALA A 320 -12.78 15.39 1.26
CA ALA A 320 -11.85 16.48 1.60
C ALA A 320 -10.38 16.03 1.52
N ALA A 321 -10.10 14.76 1.78
CA ALA A 321 -8.79 14.16 1.57
C ALA A 321 -8.42 13.99 0.08
N GLY A 322 -9.39 14.14 -0.84
CA GLY A 322 -9.23 13.97 -2.29
C GLY A 322 -9.59 12.55 -2.77
N GLU A 323 -10.22 11.74 -1.94
CA GLU A 323 -10.57 10.36 -2.24
C GLU A 323 -12.07 10.19 -2.53
N THR A 324 -12.41 9.05 -3.14
CA THR A 324 -13.80 8.72 -3.49
C THR A 324 -14.36 7.67 -2.54
N PRO A 325 -15.32 8.03 -1.66
CA PRO A 325 -15.99 7.08 -0.79
C PRO A 325 -17.29 6.58 -1.37
N TYR A 326 -17.66 5.35 -0.99
CA TYR A 326 -18.93 4.69 -1.31
C TYR A 326 -19.52 4.06 -0.05
N VAL A 327 -20.84 4.15 0.12
CA VAL A 327 -21.55 3.30 1.09
C VAL A 327 -21.76 1.96 0.44
N ILE A 328 -20.98 0.95 0.83
CA ILE A 328 -20.93 -0.33 0.14
C ILE A 328 -21.75 -1.44 0.80
N GLY A 329 -22.27 -1.21 2.01
CA GLY A 329 -23.04 -2.22 2.71
C GLY A 329 -23.21 -1.96 4.19
N SER A 330 -23.47 -3.02 4.93
CA SER A 330 -23.73 -2.97 6.38
C SER A 330 -23.19 -4.20 7.10
N ILE A 331 -23.12 -4.09 8.40
CA ILE A 331 -22.86 -5.21 9.31
C ILE A 331 -24.18 -5.84 9.73
N GLU A 332 -24.28 -7.16 9.65
CA GLU A 332 -25.44 -7.95 10.09
C GLU A 332 -25.02 -8.99 11.13
N ALA A 333 -25.99 -9.47 11.89
CA ALA A 333 -25.77 -10.62 12.76
C ALA A 333 -25.59 -11.90 11.93
N GLY A 334 -24.63 -12.73 12.29
CA GLY A 334 -24.36 -13.97 11.57
C GLY A 334 -23.00 -14.56 11.88
N GLU A 335 -22.66 -15.62 11.17
CA GLU A 335 -21.32 -16.20 11.22
C GLU A 335 -20.31 -15.21 10.57
N LYS A 336 -19.16 -15.07 11.21
CA LYS A 336 -18.07 -14.18 10.77
C LYS A 336 -17.67 -14.47 9.32
N GLY A 337 -17.78 -13.44 8.47
CA GLY A 337 -17.48 -13.60 7.05
C GLY A 337 -17.97 -12.42 6.22
N VAL A 338 -17.98 -12.61 4.90
CA VAL A 338 -18.48 -11.63 3.90
C VAL A 338 -19.56 -12.28 3.05
N THR A 339 -20.66 -11.57 2.87
CA THR A 339 -21.67 -11.87 1.85
C THR A 339 -21.61 -10.76 0.79
N LEU A 340 -21.37 -11.10 -0.46
CA LEU A 340 -21.49 -10.20 -1.61
C LEU A 340 -22.86 -10.43 -2.29
N CYS A 341 -23.63 -9.39 -2.51
CA CYS A 341 -24.98 -9.47 -3.10
C CYS A 341 -25.17 -8.41 -4.21
#